data_bb16b2adee7c944d9edca32b4de51495
#
_entry.id   bb16b2adee7c944d9edca32b4de51495
#
_cell.length_a   1.000
_cell.length_b   1.000
_cell.length_c   1.000
_cell.angle_alpha   90.00
_cell.angle_beta   90.00
_cell.angle_gamma   90.00
#
_symmetry.space_group_name_H-M   'P 1'
#
loop_
_entity.id
_entity.type
_entity.pdbx_description
1 polymer ?
#
loop_
_entity_poly.entity_id
_entity_poly.type
_entity_poly.pdbx_seq_one_letter_code
_entity_poly.pdbx_strand_id
1 'polypeptide(L)'
;MIGKYDIEVVTRKVDYQLTVERNITILRGNSATGKSTLYRAIKQFENDGRASGIKLTCDRPCVILEGKNWENDLKEIKQSIVFVDEGAKFINTEEFAIAIKKSDNYYVLITRQDLGNLPYSIHEIYELDTNRIGNRMFCKQQQIYKSNNIAQNAIISKIVTEDSKTGYEFYNEYAKTHNIQCEHADGKTNVSKKIVNKNNSQTTLIIVDGAAYGSEMNNTMILINSIPGYILFTLESFEWLLLNSNILNEPYITEVLKAPYNYIESSEFFSWEKYFTDLLNKATKESNIMPYNKSNNKSLKIFTTGNNMKRVIESSYLKYLLEI
;
A
#
# COMPACT_ATOMS: atom_id res chain seq x y z
N MET A 1 -7.04 -5.32 -14.60
CA MET A 1 -6.65 -6.68 -14.08
C MET A 1 -7.26 -6.91 -12.71
N ILE A 2 -7.60 -8.15 -12.43
CA ILE A 2 -8.07 -8.64 -11.15
C ILE A 2 -7.33 -9.93 -10.82
N GLY A 3 -6.96 -10.16 -9.56
CA GLY A 3 -6.29 -11.39 -9.13
C GLY A 3 -4.90 -11.17 -8.56
N LYS A 4 -4.34 -12.27 -8.09
CA LYS A 4 -2.98 -12.40 -7.55
C LYS A 4 -2.18 -13.30 -8.48
N TYR A 5 -1.00 -12.86 -8.86
CA TYR A 5 -0.16 -13.56 -9.85
C TYR A 5 1.21 -13.83 -9.28
N ASP A 6 1.59 -15.09 -9.30
CA ASP A 6 2.95 -15.53 -8.96
C ASP A 6 3.81 -15.54 -10.22
N ILE A 7 5.03 -15.02 -10.11
CA ILE A 7 5.99 -14.89 -11.19
C ILE A 7 7.24 -15.66 -10.79
N GLU A 8 7.59 -16.69 -11.56
CA GLU A 8 8.82 -17.43 -11.39
C GLU A 8 9.74 -17.17 -12.59
N VAL A 9 10.96 -16.70 -12.33
CA VAL A 9 11.98 -16.51 -13.38
C VAL A 9 13.22 -17.32 -13.02
N VAL A 10 13.48 -18.38 -13.78
CA VAL A 10 14.59 -19.31 -13.55
C VAL A 10 15.64 -19.12 -14.63
N THR A 11 16.84 -18.74 -14.20
CA THR A 11 18.03 -18.64 -15.06
C THR A 11 19.04 -19.75 -14.72
N ARG A 12 20.20 -19.78 -15.39
CA ARG A 12 21.26 -20.72 -15.03
C ARG A 12 21.83 -20.53 -13.62
N LYS A 13 21.78 -19.29 -13.07
CA LYS A 13 22.44 -18.93 -11.82
C LYS A 13 21.49 -18.44 -10.73
N VAL A 14 20.34 -17.91 -11.12
CA VAL A 14 19.42 -17.24 -10.19
C VAL A 14 17.98 -17.65 -10.47
N ASP A 15 17.25 -17.93 -9.41
CA ASP A 15 15.82 -18.21 -9.41
C ASP A 15 15.11 -17.08 -8.66
N TYR A 16 14.12 -16.46 -9.29
CA TYR A 16 13.33 -15.38 -8.72
C TYR A 16 11.90 -15.85 -8.48
N GLN A 17 11.35 -15.47 -7.33
CA GLN A 17 9.95 -15.65 -6.97
C GLN A 17 9.36 -14.31 -6.54
N LEU A 18 8.39 -13.84 -7.31
CA LEU A 18 7.65 -12.59 -7.04
C LEU A 18 6.16 -12.90 -7.04
N THR A 19 5.41 -12.05 -6.35
CA THR A 19 3.94 -12.08 -6.35
C THR A 19 3.44 -10.67 -6.52
N VAL A 20 2.46 -10.46 -7.39
CA VAL A 20 1.81 -9.16 -7.61
C VAL A 20 0.30 -9.32 -7.46
N GLU A 21 -0.33 -8.38 -6.75
CA GLU A 21 -1.77 -8.43 -6.46
C GLU A 21 -2.45 -7.05 -6.53
N ARG A 22 -1.67 -6.01 -6.88
CA ARG A 22 -2.14 -4.62 -6.99
C ARG A 22 -1.61 -3.96 -8.26
N ASN A 23 -2.18 -2.79 -8.56
CA ASN A 23 -1.78 -1.98 -9.72
C ASN A 23 -0.28 -1.69 -9.78
N ILE A 24 0.34 -1.40 -8.61
CA ILE A 24 1.74 -1.01 -8.53
C ILE A 24 2.43 -1.80 -7.43
N THR A 25 3.50 -2.50 -7.79
CA THR A 25 4.47 -3.12 -6.89
C THR A 25 5.81 -2.41 -7.07
N ILE A 26 6.39 -1.92 -5.99
CA ILE A 26 7.71 -1.28 -5.99
C ILE A 26 8.77 -2.30 -5.58
N LEU A 27 9.76 -2.50 -6.42
CA LEU A 27 10.92 -3.32 -6.11
C LEU A 27 12.13 -2.41 -5.83
N ARG A 28 12.38 -2.17 -4.54
CA ARG A 28 13.42 -1.27 -4.04
C ARG A 28 14.65 -2.07 -3.54
N GLY A 29 15.66 -1.41 -3.09
CA GLY A 29 16.83 -2.00 -2.43
C GLY A 29 18.15 -1.58 -3.06
N ASN A 30 19.24 -1.92 -2.38
CA ASN A 30 20.61 -1.51 -2.72
C ASN A 30 21.10 -2.07 -4.06
N SER A 31 22.26 -1.59 -4.52
CA SER A 31 22.96 -2.15 -5.67
C SER A 31 23.31 -3.63 -5.43
N ALA A 32 23.43 -4.39 -6.51
CA ALA A 32 23.82 -5.79 -6.50
C ALA A 32 22.84 -6.80 -5.84
N THR A 33 21.59 -6.40 -5.57
CA THR A 33 20.55 -7.32 -5.04
C THR A 33 19.87 -8.17 -6.11
N GLY A 34 20.27 -8.07 -7.38
CA GLY A 34 19.72 -8.90 -8.45
C GLY A 34 18.59 -8.26 -9.28
N LYS A 35 18.08 -7.08 -8.93
CA LYS A 35 16.97 -6.40 -9.64
C LYS A 35 17.23 -6.20 -11.14
N SER A 36 18.39 -5.63 -11.50
CA SER A 36 18.77 -5.44 -12.90
C SER A 36 19.02 -6.76 -13.64
N THR A 37 19.37 -7.84 -12.92
CA THR A 37 19.48 -9.17 -13.49
C THR A 37 18.11 -9.77 -13.77
N LEU A 38 17.14 -9.58 -12.85
CA LEU A 38 15.74 -9.95 -13.06
C LEU A 38 15.17 -9.23 -14.28
N TYR A 39 15.32 -7.91 -14.35
CA TYR A 39 14.84 -7.11 -15.49
C TYR A 39 15.41 -7.60 -16.82
N ARG A 40 16.74 -7.82 -16.89
CA ARG A 40 17.40 -8.34 -18.09
C ARG A 40 16.94 -9.76 -18.44
N ALA A 41 16.69 -10.60 -17.46
CA ALA A 41 16.19 -11.95 -17.72
C ALA A 41 14.78 -11.92 -18.34
N ILE A 42 13.88 -11.08 -17.83
CA ILE A 42 12.53 -10.92 -18.40
C ILE A 42 12.64 -10.36 -19.83
N LYS A 43 13.44 -9.32 -20.05
CA LYS A 43 13.68 -8.73 -21.36
C LYS A 43 14.23 -9.75 -22.37
N GLN A 44 15.19 -10.56 -21.95
CA GLN A 44 15.75 -11.61 -22.80
C GLN A 44 14.73 -12.71 -23.12
N PHE A 45 13.89 -13.07 -22.15
CA PHE A 45 12.82 -14.03 -22.38
C PHE A 45 11.74 -13.47 -23.33
N GLU A 46 11.38 -12.19 -23.19
CA GLU A 46 10.43 -11.51 -24.09
C GLU A 46 10.93 -11.54 -25.56
N ASN A 47 12.23 -11.28 -25.78
CA ASN A 47 12.82 -11.25 -27.12
C ASN A 47 13.03 -12.65 -27.72
N ASP A 48 13.59 -13.59 -26.95
CA ASP A 48 14.11 -14.86 -27.46
C ASP A 48 13.24 -16.07 -27.05
N GLY A 49 12.23 -15.87 -26.19
CA GLY A 49 11.38 -16.93 -25.67
C GLY A 49 12.19 -18.05 -25.01
N ARG A 50 11.84 -19.28 -25.35
CA ARG A 50 12.54 -20.49 -24.83
C ARG A 50 13.99 -20.61 -25.29
N ALA A 51 14.37 -19.96 -26.40
CA ALA A 51 15.74 -19.98 -26.91
C ALA A 51 16.71 -19.19 -25.98
N SER A 52 16.19 -18.28 -25.15
CA SER A 52 16.97 -17.58 -24.11
C SER A 52 17.61 -18.50 -23.07
N GLY A 53 17.12 -19.75 -22.92
CA GLY A 53 17.49 -20.65 -21.84
C GLY A 53 16.94 -20.22 -20.47
N ILE A 54 16.02 -19.25 -20.44
CA ILE A 54 15.31 -18.76 -19.26
C ILE A 54 13.93 -19.42 -19.23
N LYS A 55 13.49 -19.85 -18.04
CA LYS A 55 12.10 -20.24 -17.81
C LYS A 55 11.40 -19.11 -17.09
N LEU A 56 10.34 -18.56 -17.68
CA LEU A 56 9.42 -17.64 -17.06
C LEU A 56 8.05 -18.29 -16.95
N THR A 57 7.50 -18.33 -15.74
CA THR A 57 6.18 -18.91 -15.45
C THR A 57 5.35 -17.84 -14.77
N CYS A 58 4.22 -17.49 -15.37
CA CYS A 58 3.20 -16.61 -14.83
C CYS A 58 1.91 -16.81 -15.63
N ASP A 59 0.75 -16.67 -15.00
CA ASP A 59 -0.56 -16.76 -15.66
C ASP A 59 -0.89 -15.52 -16.54
N ARG A 60 -0.04 -14.51 -16.50
CA ARG A 60 -0.15 -13.29 -17.31
C ARG A 60 1.17 -13.02 -18.04
N PRO A 61 1.12 -12.38 -19.21
CA PRO A 61 2.34 -11.94 -19.88
C PRO A 61 3.16 -11.02 -18.96
N CYS A 62 4.48 -11.26 -18.90
CA CYS A 62 5.42 -10.35 -18.25
C CYS A 62 6.19 -9.64 -19.36
N VAL A 63 6.05 -8.32 -19.42
CA VAL A 63 6.59 -7.49 -20.51
C VAL A 63 7.43 -6.36 -19.99
N ILE A 64 8.35 -5.85 -20.80
CA ILE A 64 9.19 -4.70 -20.47
C ILE A 64 8.62 -3.44 -21.11
N LEU A 65 8.57 -2.34 -20.33
CA LEU A 65 8.25 -1.03 -20.86
C LEU A 65 9.49 -0.13 -20.71
N GLU A 66 10.03 0.33 -21.84
CA GLU A 66 11.23 1.16 -21.87
C GLU A 66 11.25 2.11 -23.09
N GLY A 67 12.26 2.97 -23.15
CA GLY A 67 12.49 3.80 -24.32
C GLY A 67 11.66 5.09 -24.38
N LYS A 68 11.79 5.80 -25.51
CA LYS A 68 11.12 7.10 -25.69
C LYS A 68 9.70 6.98 -26.20
N ASN A 69 9.33 5.85 -26.77
CA ASN A 69 8.01 5.57 -27.34
C ASN A 69 7.04 4.90 -26.35
N TRP A 70 7.42 4.86 -25.08
CA TRP A 70 6.71 4.12 -24.03
C TRP A 70 5.18 4.37 -24.02
N GLU A 71 4.72 5.58 -24.37
CA GLU A 71 3.27 5.87 -24.39
C GLU A 71 2.51 5.08 -25.45
N ASN A 72 3.11 4.90 -26.62
CA ASN A 72 2.50 4.12 -27.69
C ASN A 72 2.61 2.62 -27.39
N ASP A 73 3.76 2.19 -26.90
CA ASP A 73 3.98 0.80 -26.52
C ASP A 73 2.98 0.38 -25.41
N LEU A 74 2.75 1.25 -24.42
CA LEU A 74 1.79 0.98 -23.33
C LEU A 74 0.34 0.86 -23.81
N LYS A 75 -0.05 1.53 -24.89
CA LYS A 75 -1.42 1.40 -25.46
C LYS A 75 -1.70 0.01 -25.98
N GLU A 76 -0.68 -0.67 -26.48
CA GLU A 76 -0.79 -2.04 -27.01
C GLU A 76 -0.72 -3.12 -25.91
N ILE A 77 -0.11 -2.80 -24.75
CA ILE A 77 0.03 -3.73 -23.64
C ILE A 77 -1.27 -3.81 -22.85
N LYS A 78 -1.86 -5.01 -22.77
CA LYS A 78 -3.12 -5.29 -22.08
C LYS A 78 -3.00 -6.50 -21.18
N GLN A 79 -3.69 -6.49 -20.04
CA GLN A 79 -3.80 -7.62 -19.11
C GLN A 79 -2.47 -8.27 -18.78
N SER A 80 -1.42 -7.45 -18.64
CA SER A 80 0.00 -7.86 -18.51
C SER A 80 0.61 -7.35 -17.22
N ILE A 81 1.70 -7.97 -16.80
CA ILE A 81 2.56 -7.47 -15.73
C ILE A 81 3.73 -6.74 -16.38
N VAL A 82 3.75 -5.43 -16.22
CA VAL A 82 4.67 -4.51 -16.90
C VAL A 82 5.83 -4.18 -15.99
N PHE A 83 7.04 -4.54 -16.39
CA PHE A 83 8.26 -4.22 -15.66
C PHE A 83 8.90 -2.93 -16.20
N VAL A 84 9.24 -2.02 -15.30
CA VAL A 84 9.92 -0.75 -15.62
C VAL A 84 11.14 -0.60 -14.74
N ASP A 85 12.30 -0.36 -15.34
CA ASP A 85 13.57 -0.19 -14.61
C ASP A 85 13.85 1.28 -14.25
N GLU A 86 14.70 1.50 -13.24
CA GLU A 86 15.09 2.84 -12.73
C GLU A 86 15.70 3.76 -13.79
N GLY A 87 16.21 3.20 -14.89
CA GLY A 87 16.70 3.95 -16.05
C GLY A 87 15.62 4.62 -16.89
N ALA A 88 14.36 4.27 -16.71
CA ALA A 88 13.22 4.83 -17.43
C ALA A 88 12.87 6.22 -16.85
N LYS A 89 13.30 7.30 -17.51
CA LYS A 89 13.08 8.67 -17.01
C LYS A 89 11.61 9.06 -16.87
N PHE A 90 10.72 8.41 -17.60
CA PHE A 90 9.28 8.67 -17.57
C PHE A 90 8.58 8.17 -16.28
N ILE A 91 9.19 7.26 -15.53
CA ILE A 91 8.57 6.62 -14.36
C ILE A 91 8.07 7.62 -13.29
N ASN A 92 8.71 8.80 -13.21
CA ASN A 92 8.39 9.84 -12.23
C ASN A 92 7.67 11.05 -12.87
N THR A 93 7.03 10.87 -14.03
CA THR A 93 6.28 11.93 -14.70
C THR A 93 4.78 11.84 -14.45
N GLU A 94 4.08 12.96 -14.58
CA GLU A 94 2.62 13.00 -14.47
C GLU A 94 1.95 12.24 -15.62
N GLU A 95 2.54 12.30 -16.82
CA GLU A 95 2.05 11.60 -18.01
C GLU A 95 2.02 10.09 -17.78
N PHE A 96 3.08 9.53 -17.18
CA PHE A 96 3.12 8.12 -16.82
C PHE A 96 2.07 7.78 -15.76
N ALA A 97 1.93 8.61 -14.72
CA ALA A 97 0.92 8.41 -13.69
C ALA A 97 -0.51 8.45 -14.26
N ILE A 98 -0.79 9.30 -15.24
CA ILE A 98 -2.08 9.37 -15.93
C ILE A 98 -2.29 8.14 -16.81
N ALA A 99 -1.27 7.72 -17.55
CA ALA A 99 -1.35 6.60 -18.48
C ALA A 99 -1.63 5.28 -17.76
N ILE A 100 -0.91 4.99 -16.67
CA ILE A 100 -1.10 3.74 -15.93
C ILE A 100 -2.45 3.66 -15.20
N LYS A 101 -3.02 4.80 -14.78
CA LYS A 101 -4.36 4.85 -14.18
C LYS A 101 -5.48 4.43 -15.13
N LYS A 102 -5.23 4.55 -16.45
CA LYS A 102 -6.21 4.21 -17.50
C LYS A 102 -5.98 2.82 -18.07
N SER A 103 -4.93 2.13 -17.64
CA SER A 103 -4.57 0.81 -18.14
C SER A 103 -5.20 -0.29 -17.28
N ASP A 104 -5.30 -1.47 -17.87
CA ASP A 104 -5.74 -2.69 -17.21
C ASP A 104 -4.57 -3.64 -16.88
N ASN A 105 -3.37 -3.09 -16.66
CA ASN A 105 -2.14 -3.81 -16.36
C ASN A 105 -1.78 -3.69 -14.87
N TYR A 106 -0.87 -4.57 -14.41
CA TYR A 106 -0.12 -4.41 -13.17
C TYR A 106 1.31 -4.00 -13.48
N TYR A 107 1.93 -3.24 -12.58
CA TYR A 107 3.26 -2.66 -12.79
C TYR A 107 4.22 -3.09 -11.69
N VAL A 108 5.39 -3.58 -12.08
CA VAL A 108 6.54 -3.80 -11.19
C VAL A 108 7.58 -2.72 -11.50
N LEU A 109 7.66 -1.72 -10.64
CA LEU A 109 8.54 -0.57 -10.82
C LEU A 109 9.82 -0.78 -10.00
N ILE A 110 10.93 -0.97 -10.69
CA ILE A 110 12.26 -1.13 -10.08
C ILE A 110 12.85 0.26 -9.91
N THR A 111 12.92 0.77 -8.67
CA THR A 111 13.39 2.12 -8.40
C THR A 111 13.94 2.27 -6.99
N ARG A 112 14.86 3.25 -6.81
CA ARG A 112 15.32 3.69 -5.49
C ARG A 112 14.67 5.01 -5.07
N GLN A 113 14.03 5.70 -6.01
CA GLN A 113 13.38 6.98 -5.76
C GLN A 113 11.97 6.78 -5.23
N ASP A 114 11.53 7.74 -4.45
CA ASP A 114 10.13 7.86 -4.07
C ASP A 114 9.35 8.49 -5.24
N LEU A 115 8.30 7.79 -5.69
CA LEU A 115 7.50 8.20 -6.85
C LEU A 115 6.28 8.98 -6.37
N GLY A 116 6.44 10.28 -6.08
CA GLY A 116 5.41 11.14 -5.48
C GLY A 116 4.11 11.24 -6.27
N ASN A 117 4.18 11.09 -7.60
CA ASN A 117 3.03 11.17 -8.51
C ASN A 117 2.19 9.88 -8.51
N LEU A 118 2.67 8.79 -7.88
CA LEU A 118 2.01 7.50 -7.87
C LEU A 118 1.48 7.15 -6.47
N PRO A 119 0.19 6.81 -6.34
CA PRO A 119 -0.39 6.35 -5.08
C PRO A 119 -0.21 4.83 -4.94
N TYR A 120 0.99 4.38 -4.60
CA TYR A 120 1.23 2.98 -4.31
C TYR A 120 1.16 2.70 -2.81
N SER A 121 0.79 1.46 -2.48
CA SER A 121 0.65 1.02 -1.11
C SER A 121 2.01 0.81 -0.45
N ILE A 122 2.07 1.08 0.85
CA ILE A 122 3.23 0.71 1.69
C ILE A 122 3.47 -0.80 1.73
N HIS A 123 2.39 -1.59 1.58
CA HIS A 123 2.44 -3.05 1.56
C HIS A 123 3.00 -3.60 0.25
N GLU A 124 3.11 -2.76 -0.78
CA GLU A 124 3.63 -3.10 -2.10
C GLU A 124 5.06 -2.60 -2.32
N ILE A 125 5.80 -2.33 -1.25
CA ILE A 125 7.21 -1.94 -1.32
C ILE A 125 8.06 -3.11 -0.85
N TYR A 126 8.80 -3.70 -1.78
CA TYR A 126 9.59 -4.90 -1.56
C TYR A 126 11.07 -4.69 -1.85
N GLU A 127 11.90 -5.50 -1.23
CA GLU A 127 13.27 -5.77 -1.64
C GLU A 127 13.41 -7.24 -2.06
N LEU A 128 14.51 -7.56 -2.73
CA LEU A 128 14.88 -8.95 -3.01
C LEU A 128 15.73 -9.48 -1.86
N ASP A 129 15.16 -10.39 -1.07
CA ASP A 129 15.92 -11.24 -0.16
C ASP A 129 16.61 -12.34 -0.95
N THR A 130 17.93 -12.43 -0.79
CA THR A 130 18.76 -13.30 -1.61
C THR A 130 19.45 -14.34 -0.73
N ASN A 131 19.15 -15.60 -1.00
CA ASN A 131 19.81 -16.73 -0.36
C ASN A 131 20.62 -17.52 -1.39
N ARG A 132 21.83 -17.96 -1.02
CA ARG A 132 22.72 -18.74 -1.89
C ARG A 132 22.83 -20.18 -1.41
N ILE A 133 22.52 -21.12 -2.30
CA ILE A 133 22.64 -22.55 -2.06
C ILE A 133 23.57 -23.13 -3.13
N GLY A 134 24.78 -23.48 -2.75
CA GLY A 134 25.83 -23.92 -3.69
C GLY A 134 26.15 -22.81 -4.71
N ASN A 135 25.98 -23.11 -5.99
CA ASN A 135 26.25 -22.21 -7.10
C ASN A 135 25.01 -21.46 -7.59
N ARG A 136 23.85 -21.65 -6.97
CA ARG A 136 22.58 -20.98 -7.33
C ARG A 136 22.19 -19.95 -6.30
N MET A 137 21.59 -18.86 -6.75
CA MET A 137 20.98 -17.84 -5.93
C MET A 137 19.45 -17.96 -6.01
N PHE A 138 18.80 -17.82 -4.88
CA PHE A 138 17.34 -17.77 -4.76
C PHE A 138 16.95 -16.39 -4.27
N CYS A 139 16.18 -15.67 -5.06
CA CYS A 139 15.73 -14.32 -4.77
C CYS A 139 14.23 -14.34 -4.60
N LYS A 140 13.78 -13.92 -3.41
CA LYS A 140 12.35 -13.79 -3.09
C LYS A 140 12.05 -12.34 -2.69
N GLN A 141 10.90 -11.84 -3.09
CA GLN A 141 10.47 -10.53 -2.60
C GLN A 141 10.15 -10.58 -1.11
N GLN A 142 10.60 -9.55 -0.39
CA GLN A 142 10.33 -9.35 1.03
C GLN A 142 9.84 -7.93 1.25
N GLN A 143 8.73 -7.74 1.95
CA GLN A 143 8.24 -6.40 2.29
C GLN A 143 9.26 -5.66 3.15
N ILE A 144 9.54 -4.41 2.79
CA ILE A 144 10.45 -3.53 3.53
C ILE A 144 9.78 -3.02 4.81
N TYR A 145 8.52 -2.60 4.71
CA TYR A 145 7.77 -2.04 5.82
C TYR A 145 6.76 -3.07 6.34
N LYS A 146 7.09 -3.65 7.51
CA LYS A 146 6.19 -4.57 8.22
C LYS A 146 5.53 -3.82 9.36
N SER A 147 4.23 -3.97 9.51
CA SER A 147 3.42 -3.32 10.56
C SER A 147 3.75 -3.76 12.01
N ASN A 148 4.76 -4.61 12.22
CA ASN A 148 4.97 -5.34 13.47
C ASN A 148 5.99 -4.72 14.45
N ASN A 149 6.57 -3.55 14.16
CA ASN A 149 7.47 -2.86 15.10
C ASN A 149 6.72 -1.84 15.95
N ILE A 150 5.64 -2.27 16.61
CA ILE A 150 4.89 -1.43 17.53
C ILE A 150 5.56 -1.52 18.90
N ALA A 151 6.00 -0.40 19.42
CA ALA A 151 6.43 -0.29 20.81
C ALA A 151 5.25 -0.63 21.73
N GLN A 152 5.21 -1.85 22.26
CA GLN A 152 4.23 -2.24 23.27
C GLN A 152 4.44 -1.39 24.52
N ASN A 153 3.33 -0.91 25.13
CA ASN A 153 3.30 -0.13 26.38
C ASN A 153 3.73 1.36 26.29
N ALA A 154 3.64 2.00 25.12
CA ALA A 154 3.83 3.44 25.06
C ALA A 154 2.53 4.18 25.41
N ILE A 155 2.54 5.05 26.43
CA ILE A 155 1.38 5.90 26.75
C ILE A 155 1.23 6.97 25.67
N ILE A 156 0.20 6.84 24.83
CA ILE A 156 -0.10 7.81 23.77
C ILE A 156 -0.75 9.06 24.38
N SER A 157 -0.14 10.20 24.18
CA SER A 157 -0.67 11.51 24.63
C SER A 157 -1.21 12.37 23.48
N LYS A 158 -0.84 12.01 22.23
CA LYS A 158 -1.28 12.72 21.03
C LYS A 158 -1.49 11.76 19.87
N ILE A 159 -2.55 12.01 19.09
CA ILE A 159 -2.83 11.35 17.81
C ILE A 159 -2.70 12.39 16.69
N VAL A 160 -2.04 12.00 15.59
CA VAL A 160 -1.97 12.77 14.34
C VAL A 160 -2.50 11.88 13.22
N THR A 161 -3.58 12.28 12.57
CA THR A 161 -4.13 11.57 11.41
C THR A 161 -3.63 12.19 10.10
N GLU A 162 -3.50 11.40 9.07
CA GLU A 162 -3.15 11.88 7.73
C GLU A 162 -4.26 12.77 7.17
N ASP A 163 -5.50 12.27 7.16
CA ASP A 163 -6.66 12.96 6.63
C ASP A 163 -7.29 13.93 7.67
N SER A 164 -8.10 14.87 7.17
CA SER A 164 -8.85 15.85 7.95
C SER A 164 -10.38 15.64 7.94
N LYS A 165 -10.82 14.45 7.51
CA LYS A 165 -12.24 14.12 7.29
C LYS A 165 -12.74 13.11 8.34
N THR A 166 -13.52 12.13 7.89
CA THR A 166 -14.15 11.13 8.76
C THR A 166 -13.15 10.31 9.59
N GLY A 167 -11.97 9.99 9.07
CA GLY A 167 -10.93 9.34 9.87
C GLY A 167 -10.48 10.21 11.03
N TYR A 168 -10.16 11.50 10.76
CA TYR A 168 -9.83 12.45 11.83
C TYR A 168 -10.96 12.59 12.86
N GLU A 169 -12.20 12.76 12.42
CA GLU A 169 -13.34 12.94 13.33
C GLU A 169 -13.55 11.72 14.25
N PHE A 170 -13.38 10.51 13.71
CA PHE A 170 -13.45 9.28 14.50
C PHE A 170 -12.39 9.25 15.60
N TYR A 171 -11.12 9.50 15.25
CA TYR A 171 -10.03 9.50 16.24
C TYR A 171 -10.09 10.67 17.20
N ASN A 172 -10.60 11.82 16.76
CA ASN A 172 -10.82 13.00 17.62
C ASN A 172 -11.91 12.74 18.65
N GLU A 173 -12.99 12.05 18.28
CA GLU A 173 -14.03 11.64 19.22
C GLU A 173 -13.49 10.64 20.25
N TYR A 174 -12.72 9.65 19.81
CA TYR A 174 -12.01 8.75 20.71
C TYR A 174 -11.06 9.49 21.66
N ALA A 175 -10.25 10.38 21.14
CA ALA A 175 -9.25 11.13 21.90
C ALA A 175 -9.87 12.00 22.99
N LYS A 176 -11.02 12.65 22.72
CA LYS A 176 -11.78 13.43 23.72
C LYS A 176 -12.20 12.59 24.91
N THR A 177 -12.63 11.35 24.70
CA THR A 177 -13.08 10.45 25.78
C THR A 177 -11.93 9.88 26.60
N HIS A 178 -10.70 9.93 26.09
CA HIS A 178 -9.49 9.39 26.74
C HIS A 178 -8.47 10.45 27.14
N ASN A 179 -8.85 11.74 27.08
CA ASN A 179 -7.98 12.86 27.41
C ASN A 179 -6.67 12.90 26.59
N ILE A 180 -6.76 12.51 25.30
CA ILE A 180 -5.67 12.52 24.33
C ILE A 180 -5.84 13.72 23.40
N GLN A 181 -4.76 14.38 23.01
CA GLN A 181 -4.81 15.40 21.98
C GLN A 181 -4.95 14.75 20.58
N CYS A 182 -5.78 15.34 19.71
CA CYS A 182 -5.91 14.86 18.32
C CYS A 182 -5.80 16.01 17.34
N GLU A 183 -5.00 15.84 16.30
CA GLU A 183 -4.89 16.78 15.18
C GLU A 183 -4.75 16.03 13.86
N HIS A 184 -4.94 16.74 12.75
CA HIS A 184 -4.74 16.20 11.40
C HIS A 184 -3.58 16.87 10.68
N ALA A 185 -3.04 16.21 9.67
CA ALA A 185 -1.94 16.70 8.85
C ALA A 185 -2.41 17.39 7.56
N ASP A 186 -3.67 17.27 7.17
CA ASP A 186 -4.21 17.73 5.87
C ASP A 186 -3.51 17.08 4.67
N GLY A 187 -3.32 15.76 4.74
CA GLY A 187 -2.80 14.94 3.67
C GLY A 187 -1.37 14.46 3.87
N LYS A 188 -1.03 13.41 3.12
CA LYS A 188 0.20 12.61 3.29
C LYS A 188 1.50 13.42 3.30
N THR A 189 1.62 14.42 2.43
CA THR A 189 2.83 15.24 2.29
C THR A 189 3.12 16.15 3.48
N ASN A 190 2.11 16.41 4.33
CA ASN A 190 2.24 17.25 5.49
C ASN A 190 2.54 16.48 6.79
N VAL A 191 2.41 15.16 6.79
CA VAL A 191 2.72 14.32 7.96
C VAL A 191 4.16 14.56 8.44
N SER A 192 5.12 14.62 7.53
CA SER A 192 6.52 14.90 7.86
C SER A 192 6.72 16.24 8.58
N LYS A 193 5.94 17.27 8.23
CA LYS A 193 5.99 18.59 8.91
C LYS A 193 5.51 18.51 10.35
N LYS A 194 4.53 17.63 10.63
CA LYS A 194 4.04 17.40 11.99
C LYS A 194 5.07 16.72 12.89
N ILE A 195 5.94 15.90 12.30
CA ILE A 195 7.04 15.23 13.03
C ILE A 195 8.12 16.25 13.42
N VAL A 196 8.53 17.13 12.51
CA VAL A 196 9.63 18.07 12.73
C VAL A 196 9.29 19.14 13.78
N ASN A 197 8.01 19.55 13.89
CA ASN A 197 7.59 20.68 14.74
C ASN A 197 7.28 20.31 16.21
N LYS A 198 7.96 19.33 16.79
CA LYS A 198 7.61 18.80 18.12
C LYS A 198 8.31 19.43 19.32
N ASN A 199 7.58 19.54 20.43
CA ASN A 199 8.11 19.65 21.81
C ASN A 199 8.30 18.25 22.42
N ASN A 200 9.51 17.93 22.88
CA ASN A 200 10.08 16.60 23.10
C ASN A 200 9.51 15.72 24.25
N SER A 201 8.35 16.01 24.84
CA SER A 201 7.90 15.29 26.04
C SER A 201 6.70 14.35 25.86
N GLN A 202 6.12 14.28 24.67
CA GLN A 202 4.87 13.55 24.44
C GLN A 202 5.05 12.42 23.42
N THR A 203 4.51 11.21 23.70
CA THR A 203 4.42 10.14 22.70
C THR A 203 3.26 10.41 21.74
N THR A 204 3.57 10.52 20.47
CA THR A 204 2.64 10.82 19.41
C THR A 204 2.41 9.61 18.52
N LEU A 205 1.17 9.17 18.38
CA LEU A 205 0.73 8.17 17.41
C LEU A 205 0.35 8.85 16.10
N ILE A 206 1.04 8.49 15.02
CA ILE A 206 0.71 8.93 13.67
C ILE A 206 -0.05 7.81 12.97
N ILE A 207 -1.23 8.14 12.43
CA ILE A 207 -2.09 7.19 11.72
C ILE A 207 -2.20 7.62 10.27
N VAL A 208 -1.83 6.73 9.34
CA VAL A 208 -1.84 6.99 7.90
C VAL A 208 -2.56 5.89 7.12
N ASP A 209 -3.16 6.25 5.99
CA ASP A 209 -3.79 5.33 5.05
C ASP A 209 -2.74 4.71 4.13
N GLY A 210 -2.30 3.49 4.46
CA GLY A 210 -1.20 2.79 3.79
C GLY A 210 -1.43 2.49 2.32
N ALA A 211 -2.69 2.43 1.86
CA ALA A 211 -3.03 2.12 0.46
C ALA A 211 -2.41 3.11 -0.56
N ALA A 212 -2.10 4.34 -0.15
CA ALA A 212 -1.55 5.37 -1.03
C ALA A 212 -0.36 6.15 -0.42
N TYR A 213 0.12 5.73 0.74
CA TYR A 213 1.18 6.42 1.50
C TYR A 213 2.60 6.02 1.10
N GLY A 214 2.77 5.08 0.20
CA GLY A 214 4.06 4.49 -0.14
C GLY A 214 5.15 5.49 -0.52
N SER A 215 4.80 6.57 -1.24
CA SER A 215 5.75 7.62 -1.65
C SER A 215 6.32 8.43 -0.48
N GLU A 216 5.60 8.54 0.64
CA GLU A 216 6.01 9.30 1.82
C GLU A 216 6.70 8.43 2.87
N MET A 217 6.57 7.10 2.75
CA MET A 217 6.96 6.16 3.79
C MET A 217 8.44 6.24 4.17
N ASN A 218 9.32 6.32 3.18
CA ASN A 218 10.77 6.38 3.40
C ASN A 218 11.16 7.62 4.22
N ASN A 219 10.66 8.80 3.81
CA ASN A 219 10.93 10.06 4.51
C ASN A 219 10.35 10.05 5.94
N THR A 220 9.14 9.55 6.11
CA THR A 220 8.49 9.42 7.42
C THR A 220 9.31 8.51 8.35
N MET A 221 9.79 7.37 7.86
CA MET A 221 10.59 6.44 8.66
C MET A 221 11.96 7.02 9.05
N ILE A 222 12.61 7.77 8.14
CA ILE A 222 13.86 8.47 8.48
C ILE A 222 13.63 9.45 9.63
N LEU A 223 12.56 10.24 9.58
CA LEU A 223 12.23 11.21 10.64
C LEU A 223 11.90 10.54 11.96
N ILE A 224 11.05 9.52 11.96
CA ILE A 224 10.65 8.79 13.17
C ILE A 224 11.85 8.11 13.83
N ASN A 225 12.75 7.52 13.05
CA ASN A 225 13.97 6.90 13.56
C ASN A 225 14.98 7.93 14.12
N SER A 226 14.93 9.17 13.64
CA SER A 226 15.83 10.25 14.07
C SER A 226 15.30 11.07 15.25
N ILE A 227 13.97 11.14 15.41
CA ILE A 227 13.30 11.96 16.42
C ILE A 227 12.45 11.03 17.32
N PRO A 228 12.85 10.84 18.60
CA PRO A 228 12.13 9.93 19.49
C PRO A 228 10.74 10.41 19.85
N GLY A 229 9.88 9.48 20.28
CA GLY A 229 8.54 9.73 20.77
C GLY A 229 7.47 9.78 19.67
N TYR A 230 7.74 9.17 18.51
CA TYR A 230 6.75 8.93 17.48
C TYR A 230 6.52 7.44 17.26
N ILE A 231 5.28 7.07 17.08
CA ILE A 231 4.86 5.73 16.66
C ILE A 231 4.07 5.91 15.37
N LEU A 232 4.43 5.20 14.32
CA LEU A 232 3.68 5.17 13.07
C LEU A 232 2.78 3.93 13.04
N PHE A 233 1.50 4.15 12.83
CA PHE A 233 0.54 3.11 12.57
C PHE A 233 -0.03 3.28 11.16
N THR A 234 0.06 2.22 10.38
CA THR A 234 -0.37 2.20 8.99
C THR A 234 -1.58 1.30 8.85
N LEU A 235 -2.70 1.86 8.47
CA LEU A 235 -3.90 1.13 8.07
C LEU A 235 -3.82 0.76 6.60
N GLU A 236 -4.66 -0.17 6.15
CA GLU A 236 -4.94 -0.26 4.70
C GLU A 236 -5.65 1.02 4.24
N SER A 237 -6.79 1.35 4.87
CA SER A 237 -7.46 2.65 4.85
C SER A 237 -8.39 2.76 6.06
N PHE A 238 -8.88 3.95 6.35
CA PHE A 238 -9.87 4.13 7.42
C PHE A 238 -11.16 3.36 7.12
N GLU A 239 -11.63 3.36 5.88
CA GLU A 239 -12.83 2.61 5.49
C GLU A 239 -12.63 1.09 5.63
N TRP A 240 -11.45 0.59 5.31
CA TRP A 240 -11.10 -0.80 5.57
C TRP A 240 -11.22 -1.15 7.07
N LEU A 241 -10.76 -0.26 7.94
CA LEU A 241 -10.88 -0.44 9.40
C LEU A 241 -12.34 -0.54 9.83
N LEU A 242 -13.21 0.34 9.32
CA LEU A 242 -14.64 0.31 9.62
C LEU A 242 -15.29 -0.99 9.14
N LEU A 243 -14.97 -1.45 7.92
CA LEU A 243 -15.46 -2.72 7.38
C LEU A 243 -14.96 -3.92 8.21
N ASN A 244 -13.68 -3.90 8.62
CA ASN A 244 -13.06 -4.97 9.40
C ASN A 244 -13.61 -5.10 10.83
N SER A 245 -14.29 -4.07 11.34
CA SER A 245 -14.92 -4.09 12.68
C SER A 245 -16.11 -5.05 12.80
N ASN A 246 -16.59 -5.58 11.68
CA ASN A 246 -17.76 -6.46 11.59
C ASN A 246 -19.04 -5.88 12.22
N ILE A 247 -19.17 -4.55 12.26
CA ILE A 247 -20.38 -3.86 12.77
C ILE A 247 -21.54 -4.06 11.80
N LEU A 248 -21.25 -4.05 10.49
CA LEU A 248 -22.25 -4.23 9.43
C LEU A 248 -22.68 -5.71 9.29
N ASN A 249 -21.85 -6.66 9.76
CA ASN A 249 -22.11 -8.11 9.81
C ASN A 249 -22.54 -8.73 8.46
N GLU A 250 -21.94 -8.28 7.36
CA GLU A 250 -22.22 -8.78 6.01
C GLU A 250 -21.17 -9.82 5.59
N PRO A 251 -21.55 -11.09 5.34
CA PRO A 251 -20.60 -12.17 5.04
C PRO A 251 -19.68 -11.86 3.85
N TYR A 252 -20.22 -11.23 2.79
CA TYR A 252 -19.44 -10.89 1.60
C TYR A 252 -18.31 -9.88 1.89
N ILE A 253 -18.48 -8.98 2.88
CA ILE A 253 -17.43 -8.05 3.30
C ILE A 253 -16.24 -8.84 3.84
N THR A 254 -16.49 -9.85 4.67
CA THR A 254 -15.44 -10.70 5.24
C THR A 254 -14.65 -11.44 4.14
N GLU A 255 -15.32 -11.89 3.09
CA GLU A 255 -14.66 -12.54 1.94
C GLU A 255 -13.79 -11.56 1.16
N VAL A 256 -14.32 -10.36 0.88
CA VAL A 256 -13.57 -9.28 0.21
C VAL A 256 -12.33 -8.90 1.01
N LEU A 257 -12.46 -8.70 2.33
CA LEU A 257 -11.33 -8.29 3.18
C LEU A 257 -10.22 -9.35 3.28
N LYS A 258 -10.56 -10.63 3.15
CA LYS A 258 -9.57 -11.73 3.15
C LYS A 258 -8.73 -11.79 1.87
N ALA A 259 -9.32 -11.47 0.72
CA ALA A 259 -8.66 -11.57 -0.56
C ALA A 259 -9.10 -10.43 -1.52
N PRO A 260 -8.78 -9.17 -1.19
CA PRO A 260 -9.27 -8.00 -1.95
C PRO A 260 -8.88 -8.05 -3.43
N TYR A 261 -7.73 -8.63 -3.74
CA TYR A 261 -7.24 -8.80 -5.11
C TYR A 261 -8.19 -9.60 -6.02
N ASN A 262 -9.10 -10.41 -5.46
CA ASN A 262 -10.11 -11.14 -6.24
C ASN A 262 -11.33 -10.29 -6.60
N TYR A 263 -11.45 -9.09 -6.06
CA TYR A 263 -12.65 -8.25 -6.18
C TYR A 263 -12.34 -6.86 -6.75
N ILE A 264 -11.09 -6.41 -6.67
CA ILE A 264 -10.71 -5.06 -7.05
C ILE A 264 -10.14 -5.04 -8.48
N GLU A 265 -10.93 -4.54 -9.42
CA GLU A 265 -10.49 -4.36 -10.80
C GLU A 265 -9.60 -3.11 -10.93
N SER A 266 -8.37 -3.29 -11.40
CA SER A 266 -7.32 -2.26 -11.46
C SER A 266 -7.67 -1.08 -12.37
N SER A 267 -8.44 -1.31 -13.42
CA SER A 267 -8.89 -0.26 -14.34
C SER A 267 -10.00 0.62 -13.77
N GLU A 268 -10.76 0.11 -12.78
CA GLU A 268 -11.82 0.85 -12.10
C GLU A 268 -11.30 1.51 -10.82
N PHE A 269 -10.52 0.75 -10.05
CA PHE A 269 -9.99 1.18 -8.75
C PHE A 269 -8.46 1.18 -8.76
N PHE A 270 -7.87 2.31 -9.07
CA PHE A 270 -6.42 2.44 -9.05
C PHE A 270 -5.82 2.40 -7.63
N SER A 271 -6.60 2.70 -6.61
CA SER A 271 -6.26 2.56 -5.19
C SER A 271 -7.32 1.72 -4.48
N TRP A 272 -6.91 0.81 -3.63
CA TRP A 272 -7.81 0.00 -2.81
C TRP A 272 -8.62 0.84 -1.81
N GLU A 273 -8.11 1.99 -1.37
CA GLU A 273 -8.87 2.94 -0.55
C GLU A 273 -10.19 3.35 -1.22
N LYS A 274 -10.17 3.65 -2.53
CA LYS A 274 -11.40 3.99 -3.27
C LYS A 274 -12.40 2.85 -3.28
N TYR A 275 -11.93 1.64 -3.52
CA TYR A 275 -12.78 0.46 -3.50
C TYR A 275 -13.43 0.27 -2.12
N PHE A 276 -12.67 0.35 -1.03
CA PHE A 276 -13.23 0.22 0.31
C PHE A 276 -14.19 1.35 0.66
N THR A 277 -13.97 2.56 0.17
CA THR A 277 -14.93 3.67 0.31
C THR A 277 -16.27 3.34 -0.37
N ASP A 278 -16.22 2.84 -1.61
CA ASP A 278 -17.41 2.46 -2.36
C ASP A 278 -18.12 1.25 -1.73
N LEU A 279 -17.35 0.25 -1.30
CA LEU A 279 -17.88 -0.92 -0.59
C LEU A 279 -18.59 -0.53 0.69
N LEU A 280 -18.00 0.35 1.49
CA LEU A 280 -18.59 0.84 2.75
C LEU A 280 -19.87 1.65 2.49
N ASN A 281 -19.85 2.50 1.47
CA ASN A 281 -21.04 3.27 1.06
C ASN A 281 -22.19 2.33 0.69
N LYS A 282 -21.91 1.32 -0.16
CA LYS A 282 -22.89 0.32 -0.58
C LYS A 282 -23.43 -0.48 0.60
N ALA A 283 -22.56 -1.01 1.44
CA ALA A 283 -22.93 -1.83 2.59
C ALA A 283 -23.80 -1.05 3.60
N THR A 284 -23.46 0.20 3.89
CA THR A 284 -24.28 1.04 4.79
C THR A 284 -25.65 1.36 4.20
N LYS A 285 -25.73 1.60 2.89
CA LYS A 285 -27.00 1.84 2.19
C LYS A 285 -27.90 0.61 2.19
N GLU A 286 -27.34 -0.57 1.93
CA GLU A 286 -28.09 -1.84 1.91
C GLU A 286 -28.60 -2.23 3.32
N SER A 287 -27.88 -1.86 4.37
CA SER A 287 -28.28 -2.08 5.76
C SER A 287 -29.29 -1.06 6.30
N ASN A 288 -29.90 -0.22 5.45
CA ASN A 288 -30.81 0.87 5.83
C ASN A 288 -30.24 1.85 6.85
N ILE A 289 -28.94 2.06 6.82
CA ILE A 289 -28.20 3.01 7.63
C ILE A 289 -27.89 4.23 6.77
N MET A 290 -27.59 5.38 7.40
CA MET A 290 -27.09 6.53 6.64
C MET A 290 -25.89 6.11 5.79
N PRO A 291 -25.96 6.25 4.46
CA PRO A 291 -24.85 5.88 3.58
C PRO A 291 -23.56 6.56 3.98
N TYR A 292 -22.48 5.79 4.03
CA TYR A 292 -21.16 6.36 4.36
C TYR A 292 -20.76 7.42 3.32
N ASN A 293 -20.24 8.53 3.82
CA ASN A 293 -19.68 9.58 2.98
C ASN A 293 -18.47 10.20 3.70
N LYS A 294 -17.32 10.12 3.06
CA LYS A 294 -16.03 10.60 3.60
C LYS A 294 -16.04 12.07 4.03
N SER A 295 -16.96 12.87 3.53
CA SER A 295 -17.12 14.29 3.87
C SER A 295 -18.30 14.58 4.81
N ASN A 296 -18.98 13.54 5.32
CA ASN A 296 -20.15 13.71 6.19
C ASN A 296 -19.99 12.94 7.50
N ASN A 297 -19.62 13.65 8.56
CA ASN A 297 -19.38 13.07 9.88
C ASN A 297 -20.61 12.37 10.49
N LYS A 298 -21.82 12.74 10.08
CA LYS A 298 -23.06 12.06 10.53
C LYS A 298 -23.10 10.59 10.11
N SER A 299 -22.42 10.24 9.01
CA SER A 299 -22.30 8.85 8.54
C SER A 299 -21.46 7.96 9.45
N LEU A 300 -20.67 8.54 10.38
CA LEU A 300 -19.91 7.80 11.38
C LEU A 300 -20.73 7.34 12.58
N LYS A 301 -21.95 7.84 12.75
CA LYS A 301 -22.73 7.64 13.98
C LYS A 301 -22.85 6.16 14.38
N ILE A 302 -23.03 5.26 13.42
CA ILE A 302 -23.12 3.83 13.73
C ILE A 302 -21.80 3.28 14.28
N PHE A 303 -20.66 3.79 13.85
CA PHE A 303 -19.33 3.32 14.25
C PHE A 303 -18.84 3.94 15.56
N THR A 304 -19.45 5.05 16.00
CA THR A 304 -19.06 5.77 17.21
C THR A 304 -20.05 5.59 18.38
N THR A 305 -21.26 5.07 18.12
CA THR A 305 -22.30 4.92 19.15
C THR A 305 -22.11 3.68 20.01
N GLY A 306 -22.29 3.81 21.31
CA GLY A 306 -22.22 2.68 22.26
C GLY A 306 -20.84 2.03 22.28
N ASN A 307 -20.77 0.71 22.19
CA ASN A 307 -19.53 -0.06 22.20
C ASN A 307 -18.86 -0.18 20.81
N ASN A 308 -19.43 0.42 19.78
CA ASN A 308 -18.96 0.22 18.40
C ASN A 308 -17.59 0.86 18.14
N MET A 309 -17.30 2.01 18.72
CA MET A 309 -15.98 2.64 18.62
C MET A 309 -14.88 1.71 19.15
N LYS A 310 -15.10 1.09 20.30
CA LYS A 310 -14.22 0.08 20.86
C LYS A 310 -14.01 -1.10 19.89
N ARG A 311 -15.09 -1.64 19.32
CA ARG A 311 -15.03 -2.73 18.34
C ARG A 311 -14.19 -2.35 17.10
N VAL A 312 -14.33 -1.12 16.61
CA VAL A 312 -13.52 -0.61 15.48
C VAL A 312 -12.03 -0.63 15.84
N ILE A 313 -11.64 -0.11 16.99
CA ILE A 313 -10.24 -0.08 17.43
C ILE A 313 -9.72 -1.50 17.67
N GLU A 314 -10.50 -2.36 18.32
CA GLU A 314 -10.15 -3.76 18.62
C GLU A 314 -10.00 -4.61 17.36
N SER A 315 -10.60 -4.24 16.23
CA SER A 315 -10.48 -4.94 14.96
C SER A 315 -9.10 -4.82 14.30
N SER A 316 -8.20 -4.05 14.89
CA SER A 316 -6.84 -3.83 14.38
C SER A 316 -5.79 -3.84 15.49
N TYR A 317 -4.53 -3.68 15.12
CA TYR A 317 -3.42 -3.51 16.07
C TYR A 317 -3.51 -2.21 16.90
N LEU A 318 -4.42 -1.28 16.58
CA LEU A 318 -4.69 -0.09 17.39
C LEU A 318 -5.04 -0.42 18.84
N LYS A 319 -5.67 -1.56 19.10
CA LYS A 319 -5.97 -2.04 20.46
C LYS A 319 -4.76 -2.15 21.38
N TYR A 320 -3.56 -2.36 20.83
CA TYR A 320 -2.33 -2.45 21.61
C TYR A 320 -1.63 -1.11 21.80
N LEU A 321 -2.05 -0.08 21.06
CA LEU A 321 -1.52 1.27 21.12
C LEU A 321 -2.44 2.22 21.89
N LEU A 322 -3.73 2.03 21.74
CA LEU A 322 -4.77 2.78 22.41
C LEU A 322 -5.33 1.84 23.48
N GLU A 323 -4.87 1.93 24.71
CA GLU A 323 -5.28 1.06 25.81
C GLU A 323 -6.82 0.98 25.90
N ILE A 324 -7.40 -0.19 25.58
CA ILE A 324 -8.83 -0.47 25.65
C ILE A 324 -9.07 -1.65 26.57
#